data_d103cb75c8f41545d7294d0bacb6ea17
#
_entry.id   d103cb75c8f41545d7294d0bacb6ea17
#
_cell.length_a   1.000
_cell.length_b   1.000
_cell.length_c   1.000
_cell.angle_alpha   90.00
_cell.angle_beta   90.00
_cell.angle_gamma   90.00
#
_symmetry.space_group_name_H-M   'P 1'
#
loop_
_entity.id
_entity.type
_entity.pdbx_description
1 polymer ?
#
loop_
_entity_poly.entity_id
_entity_poly.type
_entity_poly.pdbx_seq_one_letter_code
_entity_poly.pdbx_strand_id
1 'polypeptide(L)'
;LQVSRLSLGSWLTFGKQISDDTAEALMDYAYAHGINFFDNAEIYARGKSEEVMGAILKKKGWSRDSYIVSSKAFFGTGGEWPTQKGLSRKHLVEACEKALKRFQLDYLDLYYCHRPDKKTPIEETVWSMHQLIMQGKILYWGTSEWSAQEIMEAHLFAKQNHLIGPVVEQPEYNMFTREKVELEFSQIYQTVGLGTTIWSPLASGV
;
A
#
# COMPACT_ATOMS: atom_id res chain seq x y z
N LEU A 1 5.65 5.34 11.98
CA LEU A 1 5.15 6.39 11.09
C LEU A 1 3.81 6.90 11.60
N GLN A 2 3.65 8.22 11.72
CA GLN A 2 2.36 8.84 12.03
C GLN A 2 1.71 9.32 10.73
N VAL A 3 0.43 9.02 10.56
CA VAL A 3 -0.34 9.40 9.38
C VAL A 3 -1.63 10.13 9.80
N SER A 4 -2.27 10.86 8.91
CA SER A 4 -3.60 11.42 9.16
C SER A 4 -4.62 10.30 9.44
N ARG A 5 -5.60 10.57 10.32
CA ARG A 5 -6.64 9.57 10.69
C ARG A 5 -7.48 9.12 9.51
N LEU A 6 -7.66 9.99 8.53
CA LEU A 6 -8.31 9.69 7.27
C LEU A 6 -7.27 9.64 6.17
N SER A 7 -7.51 8.82 5.16
CA SER A 7 -6.72 8.78 3.93
C SER A 7 -7.64 8.88 2.71
N LEU A 8 -7.13 9.44 1.63
CA LEU A 8 -7.83 9.47 0.36
C LEU A 8 -7.36 8.29 -0.51
N GLY A 9 -8.25 7.31 -0.71
CA GLY A 9 -8.01 6.18 -1.60
C GLY A 9 -8.48 6.49 -3.04
N SER A 10 -7.86 5.84 -4.00
CA SER A 10 -8.08 6.07 -5.43
C SER A 10 -8.72 4.90 -6.18
N TRP A 11 -9.04 3.80 -5.50
CA TRP A 11 -9.36 2.51 -6.11
C TRP A 11 -10.39 2.55 -7.23
N LEU A 12 -11.57 3.10 -7.00
CA LEU A 12 -12.66 3.09 -8.01
C LEU A 12 -12.70 4.38 -8.83
N THR A 13 -12.03 5.42 -8.39
CA THR A 13 -12.24 6.79 -8.84
C THR A 13 -11.20 7.27 -9.85
N PHE A 14 -9.92 7.29 -9.46
CA PHE A 14 -8.85 7.91 -10.26
C PHE A 14 -8.54 7.14 -11.55
N GLY A 15 -8.53 7.85 -12.67
CA GLY A 15 -8.27 7.28 -13.99
C GLY A 15 -9.39 6.39 -14.53
N LYS A 16 -10.58 6.37 -13.87
CA LYS A 16 -11.70 5.53 -14.28
C LYS A 16 -13.07 6.22 -14.17
N GLN A 17 -13.54 6.53 -12.94
CA GLN A 17 -14.92 7.02 -12.73
C GLN A 17 -15.03 8.54 -12.72
N ILE A 18 -13.97 9.24 -12.33
CA ILE A 18 -13.95 10.70 -12.25
C ILE A 18 -12.90 11.27 -13.20
N SER A 19 -13.09 12.54 -13.58
CA SER A 19 -12.09 13.26 -14.37
C SER A 19 -10.84 13.55 -13.56
N ASP A 20 -9.73 13.80 -14.23
CA ASP A 20 -8.48 14.19 -13.59
C ASP A 20 -8.61 15.52 -12.83
N ASP A 21 -9.43 16.46 -13.32
CA ASP A 21 -9.74 17.72 -12.62
C ASP A 21 -10.51 17.47 -11.32
N THR A 22 -11.45 16.53 -11.32
CA THR A 22 -12.16 16.15 -10.09
C THR A 22 -11.22 15.46 -9.11
N ALA A 23 -10.33 14.58 -9.59
CA ALA A 23 -9.33 13.93 -8.77
C ALA A 23 -8.39 14.96 -8.12
N GLU A 24 -7.94 15.97 -8.88
CA GLU A 24 -7.14 17.07 -8.38
C GLU A 24 -7.87 17.88 -7.31
N ALA A 25 -9.12 18.23 -7.56
CA ALA A 25 -9.93 18.98 -6.58
C ALA A 25 -10.12 18.19 -5.26
N LEU A 26 -10.31 16.87 -5.35
CA LEU A 26 -10.43 16.01 -4.16
C LEU A 26 -9.12 15.93 -3.37
N MET A 27 -7.98 15.80 -4.04
CA MET A 27 -6.68 15.79 -3.39
C MET A 27 -6.37 17.14 -2.71
N ASP A 28 -6.67 18.26 -3.38
CA ASP A 28 -6.53 19.60 -2.81
C ASP A 28 -7.39 19.78 -1.56
N TYR A 29 -8.65 19.41 -1.66
CA TYR A 29 -9.57 19.52 -0.53
C TYR A 29 -9.11 18.67 0.65
N ALA A 30 -8.72 17.42 0.39
CA ALA A 30 -8.20 16.53 1.42
C ALA A 30 -6.95 17.13 2.11
N TYR A 31 -5.97 17.55 1.31
CA TYR A 31 -4.72 18.12 1.83
C TYR A 31 -4.96 19.40 2.64
N ALA A 32 -5.79 20.30 2.15
CA ALA A 32 -6.15 21.55 2.85
C ALA A 32 -6.86 21.29 4.20
N HIS A 33 -7.48 20.10 4.38
CA HIS A 33 -8.14 19.72 5.62
C HIS A 33 -7.32 18.73 6.48
N GLY A 34 -6.02 18.64 6.24
CA GLY A 34 -5.09 17.84 7.05
C GLY A 34 -5.10 16.34 6.74
N ILE A 35 -5.70 15.92 5.62
CA ILE A 35 -5.59 14.56 5.12
C ILE A 35 -4.39 14.51 4.19
N ASN A 36 -3.29 13.94 4.66
CA ASN A 36 -2.02 13.92 3.94
C ASN A 36 -1.58 12.53 3.50
N PHE A 37 -2.46 11.52 3.60
CA PHE A 37 -2.18 10.15 3.18
C PHE A 37 -3.01 9.80 1.95
N PHE A 38 -2.34 9.48 0.84
CA PHE A 38 -2.91 9.14 -0.45
C PHE A 38 -2.60 7.68 -0.79
N ASP A 39 -3.65 6.85 -0.92
CA ASP A 39 -3.52 5.41 -1.12
C ASP A 39 -3.84 4.99 -2.55
N ASN A 40 -2.98 4.13 -3.12
CA ASN A 40 -3.09 3.63 -4.48
C ASN A 40 -2.66 2.16 -4.57
N ALA A 41 -2.69 1.56 -5.76
CA ALA A 41 -2.13 0.25 -6.08
C ALA A 41 -1.88 0.11 -7.59
N GLU A 42 -0.91 -0.73 -7.98
CA GLU A 42 -0.58 -0.98 -9.38
C GLU A 42 -1.77 -1.41 -10.24
N ILE A 43 -2.71 -2.18 -9.65
CA ILE A 43 -3.88 -2.69 -10.35
C ILE A 43 -4.96 -1.62 -10.61
N TYR A 44 -4.98 -0.53 -9.84
CA TYR A 44 -6.03 0.48 -9.94
C TYR A 44 -6.00 1.17 -11.31
N ALA A 45 -7.08 1.01 -12.07
CA ALA A 45 -7.17 1.43 -13.46
C ALA A 45 -5.94 0.99 -14.29
N ARG A 46 -5.36 -0.20 -14.00
CA ARG A 46 -4.17 -0.77 -14.67
C ARG A 46 -2.96 0.18 -14.66
N GLY A 47 -2.71 0.82 -13.52
CA GLY A 47 -1.63 1.78 -13.33
C GLY A 47 -2.00 3.24 -13.65
N LYS A 48 -3.11 3.49 -14.33
CA LYS A 48 -3.55 4.87 -14.66
C LYS A 48 -3.84 5.71 -13.41
N SER A 49 -4.35 5.09 -12.35
CA SER A 49 -4.59 5.76 -11.08
C SER A 49 -3.32 6.34 -10.47
N GLU A 50 -2.19 5.62 -10.54
CA GLU A 50 -0.88 6.11 -10.08
C GLU A 50 -0.36 7.25 -10.97
N GLU A 51 -0.56 7.17 -12.29
CA GLU A 51 -0.18 8.25 -13.21
C GLU A 51 -0.94 9.54 -12.93
N VAL A 52 -2.27 9.46 -12.72
CA VAL A 52 -3.12 10.61 -12.39
C VAL A 52 -2.67 11.24 -11.07
N MET A 53 -2.50 10.43 -10.03
CA MET A 53 -2.05 10.92 -8.73
C MET A 53 -0.65 11.54 -8.80
N GLY A 54 0.28 10.92 -9.52
CA GLY A 54 1.62 11.44 -9.72
C GLY A 54 1.64 12.78 -10.46
N ALA A 55 0.83 12.92 -11.51
CA ALA A 55 0.69 14.19 -12.24
C ALA A 55 0.14 15.32 -11.35
N ILE A 56 -0.84 15.01 -10.49
CA ILE A 56 -1.42 15.95 -9.54
C ILE A 56 -0.37 16.37 -8.51
N LEU A 57 0.32 15.42 -7.87
CA LEU A 57 1.36 15.70 -6.87
C LEU A 57 2.46 16.61 -7.45
N LYS A 58 2.91 16.31 -8.66
CA LYS A 58 3.90 17.14 -9.36
C LYS A 58 3.40 18.55 -9.65
N LYS A 59 2.15 18.67 -10.13
CA LYS A 59 1.52 19.97 -10.43
C LYS A 59 1.35 20.83 -9.18
N LYS A 60 0.98 20.20 -8.04
CA LYS A 60 0.76 20.90 -6.77
C LYS A 60 2.07 21.37 -6.14
N GLY A 61 3.17 20.67 -6.32
CA GLY A 61 4.46 21.05 -5.76
C GLY A 61 4.47 21.11 -4.24
N TRP A 62 3.61 20.34 -3.55
CA TRP A 62 3.64 20.23 -2.09
C TRP A 62 4.98 19.69 -1.63
N SER A 63 5.45 20.17 -0.46
CA SER A 63 6.69 19.65 0.12
C SER A 63 6.59 18.12 0.29
N ARG A 64 7.60 17.38 -0.20
CA ARG A 64 7.56 15.90 -0.21
C ARG A 64 7.41 15.28 1.18
N ASP A 65 7.91 15.95 2.20
CA ASP A 65 7.82 15.54 3.61
C ASP A 65 6.46 15.85 4.26
N SER A 66 5.56 16.54 3.57
CA SER A 66 4.24 16.91 4.09
C SER A 66 3.15 15.91 3.78
N TYR A 67 3.38 14.94 2.89
CA TYR A 67 2.39 13.94 2.49
C TYR A 67 2.99 12.54 2.38
N ILE A 68 2.11 11.55 2.44
CA ILE A 68 2.42 10.12 2.39
C ILE A 68 1.73 9.53 1.17
N VAL A 69 2.49 8.78 0.37
CA VAL A 69 1.97 8.02 -0.77
C VAL A 69 2.21 6.55 -0.55
N SER A 70 1.16 5.77 -0.75
CA SER A 70 1.28 4.31 -0.79
C SER A 70 0.94 3.73 -2.15
N SER A 71 1.55 2.59 -2.44
CA SER A 71 1.11 1.69 -3.51
C SER A 71 1.23 0.23 -3.09
N LYS A 72 0.77 -0.69 -3.95
CA LYS A 72 0.66 -2.10 -3.64
C LYS A 72 1.01 -2.95 -4.87
N ALA A 73 1.68 -4.08 -4.66
CA ALA A 73 1.93 -5.08 -5.70
C ALA A 73 1.30 -6.43 -5.35
N PHE A 74 0.74 -7.07 -6.34
CA PHE A 74 0.30 -8.47 -6.39
C PHE A 74 -0.39 -8.81 -7.71
N PHE A 75 -1.37 -7.99 -8.13
CA PHE A 75 -2.23 -8.30 -9.27
C PHE A 75 -1.62 -7.93 -10.62
N GLY A 76 -0.56 -7.12 -10.63
CA GLY A 76 -0.02 -6.51 -11.84
C GLY A 76 -0.93 -5.45 -12.44
N THR A 77 -0.57 -4.95 -13.61
CA THR A 77 -1.34 -3.94 -14.35
C THR A 77 -2.14 -4.51 -15.51
N GLY A 78 -2.41 -5.83 -15.50
CA GLY A 78 -3.16 -6.51 -16.55
C GLY A 78 -2.31 -7.37 -17.50
N GLY A 79 -1.05 -7.62 -17.15
CA GLY A 79 -0.20 -8.56 -17.88
C GLY A 79 -0.64 -10.01 -17.69
N GLU A 80 -0.38 -10.88 -18.69
CA GLU A 80 -0.82 -12.29 -18.71
C GLU A 80 0.25 -13.25 -18.17
N TRP A 81 1.52 -12.82 -18.15
CA TRP A 81 2.62 -13.68 -17.73
C TRP A 81 2.65 -13.90 -16.23
N PRO A 82 2.98 -15.13 -15.77
CA PRO A 82 3.09 -15.43 -14.33
C PRO A 82 4.04 -14.50 -13.57
N THR A 83 5.11 -14.04 -14.22
CA THR A 83 6.10 -13.11 -13.64
C THR A 83 5.59 -11.69 -13.43
N GLN A 84 4.40 -11.36 -13.92
CA GLN A 84 3.78 -10.05 -13.79
C GLN A 84 2.77 -9.97 -12.64
N LYS A 85 2.74 -10.98 -11.78
CA LYS A 85 1.81 -11.12 -10.64
C LYS A 85 2.52 -11.78 -9.46
N GLY A 86 1.85 -11.71 -8.27
CA GLY A 86 2.34 -12.35 -7.05
C GLY A 86 3.36 -11.51 -6.31
N LEU A 87 4.09 -12.14 -5.39
CA LEU A 87 5.05 -11.48 -4.50
C LEU A 87 6.50 -11.94 -4.72
N SER A 88 6.78 -12.57 -5.86
CA SER A 88 8.16 -12.92 -6.19
C SER A 88 9.04 -11.67 -6.19
N ARG A 89 10.32 -11.83 -5.87
CA ARG A 89 11.31 -10.74 -5.91
C ARG A 89 11.27 -10.00 -7.24
N LYS A 90 11.19 -10.74 -8.34
CA LYS A 90 11.11 -10.15 -9.67
C LYS A 90 9.93 -9.20 -9.79
N HIS A 91 8.72 -9.65 -9.42
CA HIS A 91 7.53 -8.81 -9.55
C HIS A 91 7.56 -7.63 -8.58
N LEU A 92 7.91 -7.86 -7.31
CA LEU A 92 7.99 -6.78 -6.31
C LEU A 92 8.91 -5.64 -6.72
N VAL A 93 10.12 -5.98 -7.20
CA VAL A 93 11.11 -4.97 -7.62
C VAL A 93 10.63 -4.22 -8.86
N GLU A 94 10.21 -4.94 -9.90
CA GLU A 94 9.76 -4.32 -11.15
C GLU A 94 8.47 -3.51 -10.97
N ALA A 95 7.53 -3.99 -10.16
CA ALA A 95 6.30 -3.28 -9.85
C ALA A 95 6.57 -1.98 -9.07
N CYS A 96 7.47 -2.02 -8.09
CA CYS A 96 7.90 -0.82 -7.35
C CYS A 96 8.53 0.21 -8.29
N GLU A 97 9.47 -0.19 -9.15
CA GLU A 97 10.11 0.72 -10.11
C GLU A 97 9.10 1.33 -11.11
N LYS A 98 8.15 0.53 -11.58
CA LYS A 98 7.08 1.02 -12.46
C LYS A 98 6.14 1.97 -11.72
N ALA A 99 5.80 1.69 -10.44
CA ALA A 99 4.99 2.58 -9.61
C ALA A 99 5.69 3.94 -9.43
N LEU A 100 6.97 3.95 -9.05
CA LEU A 100 7.77 5.18 -8.90
C LEU A 100 7.77 6.03 -10.18
N LYS A 101 7.90 5.37 -11.35
CA LYS A 101 7.83 6.06 -12.66
C LYS A 101 6.45 6.68 -12.91
N ARG A 102 5.35 5.94 -12.63
CA ARG A 102 3.98 6.44 -12.79
C ARG A 102 3.67 7.60 -11.86
N PHE A 103 4.10 7.51 -10.60
CA PHE A 103 3.96 8.60 -9.63
C PHE A 103 4.90 9.78 -9.89
N GLN A 104 5.99 9.59 -10.65
CA GLN A 104 7.06 10.57 -10.82
C GLN A 104 7.70 10.94 -9.46
N LEU A 105 7.90 9.95 -8.59
CA LEU A 105 8.48 10.06 -7.26
C LEU A 105 9.77 9.23 -7.17
N ASP A 106 10.68 9.66 -6.28
CA ASP A 106 11.93 8.95 -6.02
C ASP A 106 11.72 7.78 -5.04
N TYR A 107 10.73 7.88 -4.14
CA TYR A 107 10.38 6.84 -3.19
C TYR A 107 8.89 6.84 -2.85
N LEU A 108 8.39 5.68 -2.41
CA LEU A 108 7.08 5.53 -1.76
C LEU A 108 7.26 5.52 -0.23
N ASP A 109 6.33 6.10 0.49
CA ASP A 109 6.35 6.06 1.96
C ASP A 109 5.95 4.68 2.48
N LEU A 110 4.90 4.10 1.90
CA LEU A 110 4.39 2.78 2.22
C LEU A 110 4.24 1.93 0.95
N TYR A 111 4.70 0.70 1.01
CA TYR A 111 4.52 -0.26 -0.08
C TYR A 111 3.93 -1.55 0.46
N TYR A 112 2.81 -1.98 -0.11
CA TYR A 112 2.07 -3.12 0.40
C TYR A 112 2.19 -4.36 -0.49
N CYS A 113 2.30 -5.53 0.17
CA CYS A 113 1.94 -6.81 -0.42
C CYS A 113 0.41 -6.89 -0.47
N HIS A 114 -0.20 -6.64 -1.64
CA HIS A 114 -1.65 -6.42 -1.79
C HIS A 114 -2.51 -7.63 -1.40
N ARG A 115 -1.96 -8.84 -1.48
CA ARG A 115 -2.56 -10.12 -1.03
C ARG A 115 -1.45 -11.08 -0.61
N PRO A 116 -1.77 -12.09 0.22
CA PRO A 116 -0.81 -13.17 0.49
C PRO A 116 -0.56 -14.00 -0.77
N ASP A 117 0.68 -14.44 -0.98
CA ASP A 117 1.06 -15.27 -2.12
C ASP A 117 1.48 -16.67 -1.66
N LYS A 118 0.60 -17.65 -1.81
CA LYS A 118 0.88 -19.04 -1.44
C LYS A 118 1.89 -19.74 -2.36
N LYS A 119 2.30 -19.10 -3.45
CA LYS A 119 3.26 -19.66 -4.42
C LYS A 119 4.68 -19.12 -4.23
N THR A 120 4.83 -18.07 -3.45
CA THR A 120 6.13 -17.46 -3.15
C THR A 120 6.46 -17.68 -1.68
N PRO A 121 7.63 -18.22 -1.34
CA PRO A 121 8.07 -18.32 0.05
C PRO A 121 8.07 -16.95 0.73
N ILE A 122 7.60 -16.91 1.98
CA ILE A 122 7.48 -15.65 2.71
C ILE A 122 8.84 -14.96 2.91
N GLU A 123 9.88 -15.77 3.04
CA GLU A 123 11.26 -15.32 3.15
C GLU A 123 11.70 -14.48 1.94
N GLU A 124 11.34 -14.91 0.75
CA GLU A 124 11.65 -14.16 -0.49
C GLU A 124 10.96 -12.81 -0.51
N THR A 125 9.70 -12.78 -0.08
CA THR A 125 8.93 -11.54 0.05
C THR A 125 9.57 -10.59 1.05
N VAL A 126 9.89 -11.06 2.27
CA VAL A 126 10.52 -10.26 3.34
C VAL A 126 11.88 -9.70 2.90
N TRP A 127 12.73 -10.54 2.30
CA TRP A 127 14.02 -10.10 1.75
C TRP A 127 13.85 -9.03 0.67
N SER A 128 12.88 -9.20 -0.21
CA SER A 128 12.65 -8.26 -1.31
C SER A 128 12.20 -6.89 -0.79
N MET A 129 11.28 -6.86 0.18
CA MET A 129 10.81 -5.62 0.79
C MET A 129 11.91 -4.93 1.59
N HIS A 130 12.70 -5.69 2.37
CA HIS A 130 13.87 -5.15 3.06
C HIS A 130 14.86 -4.51 2.07
N GLN A 131 15.18 -5.17 0.96
CA GLN A 131 16.08 -4.62 -0.05
C GLN A 131 15.56 -3.35 -0.70
N LEU A 132 14.26 -3.24 -0.95
CA LEU A 132 13.65 -2.01 -1.47
C LEU A 132 13.79 -0.84 -0.48
N ILE A 133 13.69 -1.11 0.84
CA ILE A 133 13.99 -0.10 1.87
C ILE A 133 15.46 0.30 1.82
N MET A 134 16.37 -0.67 1.80
CA MET A 134 17.83 -0.40 1.77
C MET A 134 18.26 0.37 0.52
N GLN A 135 17.53 0.23 -0.58
CA GLN A 135 17.73 1.00 -1.81
C GLN A 135 17.09 2.39 -1.76
N GLY A 136 16.36 2.73 -0.70
CA GLY A 136 15.65 3.99 -0.58
C GLY A 136 14.44 4.14 -1.51
N LYS A 137 13.94 3.04 -2.09
CA LYS A 137 12.78 3.06 -2.98
C LYS A 137 11.46 3.07 -2.23
N ILE A 138 11.44 2.52 -1.04
CA ILE A 138 10.32 2.56 -0.11
C ILE A 138 10.84 2.86 1.30
N LEU A 139 10.03 3.49 2.15
CA LEU A 139 10.43 3.78 3.54
C LEU A 139 9.90 2.74 4.52
N TYR A 140 8.69 2.27 4.31
CA TYR A 140 8.03 1.25 5.11
C TYR A 140 7.29 0.26 4.21
N TRP A 141 7.05 -0.95 4.71
CA TRP A 141 6.21 -1.89 3.99
C TRP A 141 5.16 -2.53 4.88
N GLY A 142 4.12 -3.00 4.25
CA GLY A 142 3.00 -3.64 4.91
C GLY A 142 2.37 -4.73 4.08
N THR A 143 1.31 -5.27 4.63
CA THR A 143 0.51 -6.35 4.04
C THR A 143 -0.93 -5.90 3.87
N SER A 144 -1.70 -6.59 3.05
CA SER A 144 -3.14 -6.36 2.90
C SER A 144 -3.87 -7.69 2.78
N GLU A 145 -4.88 -7.89 3.61
CA GLU A 145 -5.66 -9.12 3.72
C GLU A 145 -4.85 -10.37 4.11
N TRP A 146 -3.69 -10.19 4.72
CA TRP A 146 -2.95 -11.30 5.30
C TRP A 146 -3.59 -11.78 6.61
N SER A 147 -3.43 -13.06 6.93
CA SER A 147 -3.81 -13.59 8.23
C SER A 147 -2.82 -13.17 9.33
N ALA A 148 -3.27 -13.21 10.60
CA ALA A 148 -2.39 -12.98 11.74
C ALA A 148 -1.18 -13.92 11.73
N GLN A 149 -1.38 -15.18 11.33
CA GLN A 149 -0.31 -16.17 11.21
C GLN A 149 0.75 -15.74 10.18
N GLU A 150 0.34 -15.34 8.98
CA GLU A 150 1.26 -14.91 7.91
C GLU A 150 2.03 -13.65 8.29
N ILE A 151 1.36 -12.69 8.93
CA ILE A 151 2.01 -11.47 9.45
C ILE A 151 3.07 -11.83 10.49
N MET A 152 2.73 -12.71 11.45
CA MET A 152 3.66 -13.16 12.47
C MET A 152 4.84 -13.94 11.88
N GLU A 153 4.61 -14.79 10.88
CA GLU A 153 5.66 -15.51 10.17
C GLU A 153 6.65 -14.55 9.51
N ALA A 154 6.14 -13.53 8.80
CA ALA A 154 6.97 -12.49 8.22
C ALA A 154 7.79 -11.73 9.28
N HIS A 155 7.17 -11.38 10.42
CA HIS A 155 7.85 -10.71 11.52
C HIS A 155 8.93 -11.57 12.16
N LEU A 156 8.63 -12.84 12.45
CA LEU A 156 9.59 -13.76 13.06
C LEU A 156 10.79 -13.98 12.13
N PHE A 157 10.54 -14.22 10.85
CA PHE A 157 11.61 -14.35 9.87
C PHE A 157 12.47 -13.09 9.78
N ALA A 158 11.84 -11.92 9.70
CA ALA A 158 12.55 -10.65 9.67
C ALA A 158 13.42 -10.47 10.92
N LYS A 159 12.87 -10.71 12.11
CA LYS A 159 13.59 -10.58 13.39
C LYS A 159 14.80 -11.53 13.47
N GLN A 160 14.61 -12.80 13.10
CA GLN A 160 15.68 -13.81 13.13
C GLN A 160 16.84 -13.50 12.19
N ASN A 161 16.55 -12.83 11.08
CA ASN A 161 17.54 -12.50 10.05
C ASN A 161 17.99 -11.02 10.07
N HIS A 162 17.64 -10.26 11.11
CA HIS A 162 17.96 -8.83 11.24
C HIS A 162 17.45 -7.97 10.07
N LEU A 163 16.27 -8.33 9.54
CA LEU A 163 15.60 -7.62 8.47
C LEU A 163 14.48 -6.72 9.01
N ILE A 164 14.00 -5.81 8.20
CA ILE A 164 12.86 -4.95 8.52
C ILE A 164 11.58 -5.69 8.13
N GLY A 165 10.74 -6.00 9.13
CA GLY A 165 9.43 -6.64 8.94
C GLY A 165 8.32 -5.66 8.54
N PRO A 166 7.10 -6.17 8.25
CA PRO A 166 5.95 -5.32 7.93
C PRO A 166 5.51 -4.53 9.17
N VAL A 167 5.14 -3.26 8.98
CA VAL A 167 4.73 -2.37 10.07
C VAL A 167 3.23 -2.07 10.07
N VAL A 168 2.53 -2.46 9.04
CA VAL A 168 1.12 -2.11 8.82
C VAL A 168 0.40 -3.20 8.04
N GLU A 169 -0.86 -3.42 8.39
CA GLU A 169 -1.80 -4.24 7.62
C GLU A 169 -2.92 -3.36 7.07
N GLN A 170 -3.37 -3.63 5.83
CA GLN A 170 -4.54 -2.97 5.26
C GLN A 170 -5.70 -3.97 5.12
N PRO A 171 -6.53 -4.14 6.17
CA PRO A 171 -7.70 -5.01 6.15
C PRO A 171 -8.97 -4.27 5.74
N GLU A 172 -9.98 -5.02 5.29
CA GLU A 172 -11.35 -4.51 5.33
C GLU A 172 -11.81 -4.33 6.78
N TYR A 173 -12.39 -3.17 7.07
CA TYR A 173 -12.98 -2.94 8.39
C TYR A 173 -14.13 -1.94 8.32
N ASN A 174 -15.29 -2.40 8.70
CA ASN A 174 -16.52 -1.63 8.78
C ASN A 174 -17.50 -2.28 9.78
N MET A 175 -18.69 -1.76 9.94
CA MET A 175 -19.69 -2.29 10.87
C MET A 175 -20.09 -3.75 10.62
N PHE A 176 -19.92 -4.25 9.40
CA PHE A 176 -20.27 -5.62 8.98
C PHE A 176 -19.08 -6.57 8.97
N THR A 177 -17.86 -6.06 8.75
CA THR A 177 -16.61 -6.84 8.66
C THR A 177 -15.67 -6.43 9.78
N ARG A 178 -15.78 -7.10 10.95
CA ARG A 178 -15.11 -6.71 12.20
C ARG A 178 -14.12 -7.74 12.72
N GLU A 179 -14.37 -9.01 12.44
CA GLU A 179 -13.72 -10.15 13.09
C GLU A 179 -12.20 -10.12 12.95
N LYS A 180 -11.71 -9.84 11.76
CA LYS A 180 -10.27 -9.79 11.47
C LYS A 180 -9.55 -8.76 12.35
N VAL A 181 -10.07 -7.53 12.40
CA VAL A 181 -9.45 -6.43 13.13
C VAL A 181 -9.62 -6.57 14.65
N GLU A 182 -10.81 -6.96 15.11
CA GLU A 182 -11.12 -6.95 16.54
C GLU A 182 -10.73 -8.23 17.27
N LEU A 183 -10.75 -9.38 16.57
CA LEU A 183 -10.45 -10.67 17.17
C LEU A 183 -9.12 -11.26 16.69
N GLU A 184 -8.98 -11.47 15.38
CA GLU A 184 -7.80 -12.14 14.82
C GLU A 184 -6.50 -11.37 15.10
N PHE A 185 -6.52 -10.05 14.92
CA PHE A 185 -5.34 -9.20 15.10
C PHE A 185 -5.13 -8.70 16.53
N SER A 186 -6.04 -8.99 17.45
CA SER A 186 -5.99 -8.44 18.83
C SER A 186 -4.65 -8.65 19.54
N GLN A 187 -4.03 -9.81 19.37
CA GLN A 187 -2.75 -10.11 19.99
C GLN A 187 -1.56 -9.49 19.25
N ILE A 188 -1.61 -9.42 17.92
CA ILE A 188 -0.46 -8.95 17.14
C ILE A 188 -0.27 -7.43 17.22
N TYR A 189 -1.30 -6.65 17.49
CA TYR A 189 -1.15 -5.22 17.75
C TYR A 189 -0.16 -4.93 18.87
N GLN A 190 -0.24 -5.66 19.97
CA GLN A 190 0.67 -5.47 21.11
C GLN A 190 2.00 -6.19 20.91
N THR A 191 1.98 -7.37 20.29
CA THR A 191 3.18 -8.22 20.16
C THR A 191 4.22 -7.63 19.20
N VAL A 192 3.78 -7.07 18.08
CA VAL A 192 4.68 -6.54 17.04
C VAL A 192 4.48 -5.05 16.77
N GLY A 193 3.52 -4.40 17.43
CA GLY A 193 3.24 -2.98 17.22
C GLY A 193 2.63 -2.70 15.83
N LEU A 194 1.81 -3.63 15.30
CA LEU A 194 1.20 -3.51 13.98
C LEU A 194 0.25 -2.32 13.92
N GLY A 195 0.41 -1.46 12.91
CA GLY A 195 -0.58 -0.45 12.54
C GLY A 195 -1.64 -0.99 11.58
N THR A 196 -2.74 -0.26 11.41
CA THR A 196 -3.75 -0.58 10.38
C THR A 196 -4.12 0.64 9.55
N THR A 197 -4.35 0.41 8.26
CA THR A 197 -4.92 1.38 7.32
C THR A 197 -6.10 0.71 6.63
N ILE A 198 -7.29 0.86 7.19
CA ILE A 198 -8.47 0.11 6.76
C ILE A 198 -9.01 0.57 5.40
N TRP A 199 -9.65 -0.35 4.66
CA TRP A 199 -10.40 -0.03 3.45
C TRP A 199 -11.90 -0.31 3.64
N SER A 200 -12.72 0.33 2.80
CA SER A 200 -14.21 0.27 2.83
C SER A 200 -14.84 0.57 4.21
N PRO A 201 -14.46 1.64 4.91
CA PRO A 201 -15.03 1.95 6.24
C PRO A 201 -16.54 2.19 6.22
N LEU A 202 -17.11 2.55 5.08
CA LEU A 202 -18.54 2.80 4.88
C LEU A 202 -19.28 1.65 4.16
N ALA A 203 -18.63 0.51 3.96
CA ALA A 203 -19.22 -0.68 3.31
C ALA A 203 -20.02 -0.33 2.04
N SER A 204 -19.43 0.49 1.15
CA SER A 204 -20.05 1.01 -0.08
C SER A 204 -21.26 1.95 0.16
N GLY A 205 -21.41 2.50 1.35
CA GLY A 205 -22.48 3.46 1.70
C GLY A 205 -23.76 2.83 2.23
N VAL A 206 -23.66 1.63 2.81
CA VAL A 206 -24.78 0.93 3.45
C VAL A 206 -24.92 1.37 4.91
#